data_dae0415086e0b3c260101a2c1dbbfbea
#
_entry.id   dae0415086e0b3c260101a2c1dbbfbea
#
_cell.length_a   1.000
_cell.length_b   1.000
_cell.length_c   1.000
_cell.angle_alpha   90.00
_cell.angle_beta   90.00
_cell.angle_gamma   90.00
#
_symmetry.space_group_name_H-M   'P 1'
#
loop_
_entity.id
_entity.type
_entity.pdbx_description
1 polymer ?
#
loop_
_entity_poly.entity_id
_entity_poly.type
_entity_poly.pdbx_seq_one_letter_code
_entity_poly.pdbx_strand_id
1 'polypeptide(L)'
;MDLELNKRNIKRIMLLIAFAALLYWGLNNLSWLGDILGGLVSLLSPLLLGICIAFVLNLMMAALERLWDRALAKWSSPWRDRLKRPVCLTLTMVLFVGIIFAIFFILIPRLEEAGTTMVANIPTYVSQIQSWWENLSGFAAEHGVTLPELSLSADQVKETITGFLQEKGDSVVNTTLNITTSIVGALVNFLLALVFSLYLLAQKETLLAQSRRLLRRMLPQKAADRLMHLLSLANNSFSSFVTGQVTEAFILGTLCCIGMLILRLPYALPVSVIIASLSLIPIFGAWIGAATGAFLIVFQSPIKALTFLIFLLILQQVEGNLIYPKVVGKSVGLPGLWVLAAVTVGGGAFGVLGMLLGVPVCSVVYALVQDFIRSDKPVRTPPEE
;
A
#
# COMPACT_ATOMS: atom_id res chain seq x y z
N MET A 1 9.46 33.13 -51.20
CA MET A 1 10.17 32.70 -49.99
C MET A 1 11.14 31.63 -50.43
N ASP A 2 12.32 32.07 -50.86
CA ASP A 2 13.35 31.16 -51.44
C ASP A 2 14.04 30.48 -50.25
N LEU A 3 13.75 29.20 -50.12
CA LEU A 3 14.44 28.31 -49.15
C LEU A 3 15.84 28.01 -49.72
N GLU A 4 16.81 28.87 -49.37
CA GLU A 4 18.21 28.53 -49.65
C GLU A 4 18.58 27.23 -48.98
N LEU A 5 18.80 26.22 -49.81
CA LEU A 5 19.21 24.86 -49.41
C LEU A 5 20.68 24.84 -48.94
N ASN A 6 20.94 25.53 -47.85
CA ASN A 6 22.25 25.50 -47.21
C ASN A 6 22.37 24.19 -46.41
N LYS A 7 23.57 23.54 -46.38
CA LYS A 7 23.84 22.28 -45.62
C LYS A 7 23.29 22.28 -44.20
N ARG A 8 23.24 23.44 -43.58
CA ARG A 8 22.71 23.63 -42.22
C ARG A 8 21.17 23.51 -42.18
N ASN A 9 20.48 24.00 -43.19
CA ASN A 9 19.03 23.93 -43.29
C ASN A 9 18.57 22.54 -43.71
N ILE A 10 19.31 21.85 -44.58
CA ILE A 10 19.07 20.45 -44.97
C ILE A 10 19.18 19.56 -43.74
N LYS A 11 20.20 19.75 -42.89
CA LYS A 11 20.36 18.98 -41.64
C LYS A 11 19.22 19.18 -40.67
N ARG A 12 18.70 20.43 -40.54
CA ARG A 12 17.53 20.73 -39.70
C ARG A 12 16.24 20.12 -40.25
N ILE A 13 16.03 20.18 -41.57
CA ILE A 13 14.86 19.55 -42.22
C ILE A 13 14.91 18.04 -42.10
N MET A 14 16.07 17.41 -42.27
CA MET A 14 16.24 15.96 -42.06
C MET A 14 15.95 15.58 -40.58
N LEU A 15 16.40 16.39 -39.65
CA LEU A 15 16.17 16.17 -38.23
C LEU A 15 14.67 16.30 -37.87
N LEU A 16 13.97 17.25 -38.49
CA LEU A 16 12.52 17.45 -38.35
C LEU A 16 11.72 16.27 -38.96
N ILE A 17 12.12 15.81 -40.15
CA ILE A 17 11.50 14.63 -40.81
C ILE A 17 11.75 13.36 -39.99
N ALA A 18 12.99 13.16 -39.52
CA ALA A 18 13.31 12.01 -38.64
C ALA A 18 12.53 12.07 -37.33
N PHE A 19 12.39 13.24 -36.73
CA PHE A 19 11.58 13.44 -35.53
C PHE A 19 10.08 13.15 -35.79
N ALA A 20 9.53 13.67 -36.89
CA ALA A 20 8.14 13.42 -37.27
C ALA A 20 7.89 11.93 -37.57
N ALA A 21 8.82 11.26 -38.26
CA ALA A 21 8.75 9.82 -38.54
C ALA A 21 8.83 8.98 -37.25
N LEU A 22 9.72 9.32 -36.32
CA LEU A 22 9.83 8.70 -35.02
C LEU A 22 8.57 8.93 -34.17
N LEU A 23 8.01 10.13 -34.21
CA LEU A 23 6.76 10.46 -33.51
C LEU A 23 5.57 9.68 -34.06
N TYR A 24 5.45 9.63 -35.39
CA TYR A 24 4.42 8.86 -36.08
C TYR A 24 4.54 7.35 -35.77
N TRP A 25 5.76 6.81 -35.88
CA TRP A 25 6.02 5.41 -35.54
C TRP A 25 5.73 5.11 -34.07
N GLY A 26 6.16 5.97 -33.14
CA GLY A 26 5.90 5.84 -31.70
C GLY A 26 4.41 5.89 -31.38
N LEU A 27 3.66 6.80 -31.96
CA LEU A 27 2.21 6.92 -31.76
C LEU A 27 1.45 5.71 -32.33
N ASN A 28 1.92 5.15 -33.45
CA ASN A 28 1.27 4.00 -34.10
C ASN A 28 1.64 2.65 -33.41
N ASN A 29 2.71 2.63 -32.61
CA ASN A 29 3.18 1.47 -31.85
C ASN A 29 3.14 1.69 -30.34
N LEU A 30 2.15 2.46 -29.85
CA LEU A 30 2.01 2.78 -28.44
C LEU A 30 1.83 1.52 -27.56
N SER A 31 1.11 0.49 -28.09
CA SER A 31 0.94 -0.81 -27.45
C SER A 31 2.28 -1.53 -27.24
N TRP A 32 3.12 -1.58 -28.30
CA TRP A 32 4.45 -2.20 -28.23
C TRP A 32 5.39 -1.48 -27.24
N LEU A 33 5.36 -0.14 -27.21
CA LEU A 33 6.06 0.64 -26.20
C LEU A 33 5.52 0.36 -24.79
N GLY A 34 4.21 0.22 -24.65
CA GLY A 34 3.55 -0.18 -23.41
C GLY A 34 4.00 -1.56 -22.93
N ASP A 35 4.08 -2.53 -23.84
CA ASP A 35 4.51 -3.89 -23.52
C ASP A 35 5.99 -3.95 -23.09
N ILE A 36 6.87 -3.21 -23.76
CA ILE A 36 8.28 -3.10 -23.36
C ILE A 36 8.42 -2.43 -21.99
N LEU A 37 7.72 -1.30 -21.77
CA LEU A 37 7.76 -0.62 -20.48
C LEU A 37 7.16 -1.49 -19.38
N GLY A 38 6.06 -2.18 -19.66
CA GLY A 38 5.45 -3.14 -18.74
C GLY A 38 6.39 -4.32 -18.43
N GLY A 39 7.06 -4.85 -19.43
CA GLY A 39 8.08 -5.89 -19.27
C GLY A 39 9.27 -5.43 -18.43
N LEU A 40 9.79 -4.23 -18.67
CA LEU A 40 10.85 -3.63 -17.85
C LEU A 40 10.42 -3.42 -16.40
N VAL A 41 9.21 -2.93 -16.19
CA VAL A 41 8.64 -2.74 -14.85
C VAL A 41 8.47 -4.07 -14.14
N SER A 42 7.98 -5.11 -14.82
CA SER A 42 7.82 -6.44 -14.23
C SER A 42 9.16 -7.06 -13.84
N LEU A 43 10.19 -6.90 -14.65
CA LEU A 43 11.56 -7.33 -14.32
C LEU A 43 12.17 -6.57 -13.14
N LEU A 44 11.84 -5.29 -13.00
CA LEU A 44 12.33 -4.45 -11.90
C LEU A 44 11.44 -4.56 -10.65
N SER A 45 10.27 -5.18 -10.74
CA SER A 45 9.32 -5.30 -9.63
C SER A 45 9.93 -5.88 -8.35
N PRO A 46 10.70 -7.00 -8.36
CA PRO A 46 11.32 -7.52 -7.15
C PRO A 46 12.35 -6.55 -6.55
N LEU A 47 13.05 -5.79 -7.39
CA LEU A 47 14.01 -4.77 -6.92
C LEU A 47 13.29 -3.61 -6.24
N LEU A 48 12.23 -3.09 -6.86
CA LEU A 48 11.43 -1.99 -6.30
C LEU A 48 10.80 -2.42 -4.98
N LEU A 49 10.23 -3.63 -4.94
CA LEU A 49 9.69 -4.24 -3.74
C LEU A 49 10.77 -4.40 -2.66
N GLY A 50 11.97 -4.84 -3.05
CA GLY A 50 13.11 -4.96 -2.15
C GLY A 50 13.57 -3.62 -1.58
N ILE A 51 13.55 -2.54 -2.34
CA ILE A 51 13.81 -1.17 -1.85
C ILE A 51 12.76 -0.77 -0.81
N CYS A 52 11.47 -1.03 -1.07
CA CYS A 52 10.40 -0.73 -0.12
C CYS A 52 10.56 -1.49 1.19
N ILE A 53 10.81 -2.81 1.10
CA ILE A 53 11.08 -3.66 2.25
C ILE A 53 12.31 -3.14 3.00
N ALA A 54 13.39 -2.77 2.29
CA ALA A 54 14.60 -2.23 2.90
C ALA A 54 14.32 -0.93 3.68
N PHE A 55 13.43 -0.06 3.19
CA PHE A 55 13.01 1.14 3.95
C PHE A 55 12.29 0.77 5.26
N VAL A 56 11.35 -0.17 5.21
CA VAL A 56 10.64 -0.65 6.41
C VAL A 56 11.61 -1.30 7.40
N LEU A 57 12.45 -2.20 6.90
CA LEU A 57 13.46 -2.90 7.71
C LEU A 57 14.49 -1.92 8.30
N ASN A 58 14.89 -0.89 7.55
CA ASN A 58 15.81 0.13 8.04
C ASN A 58 15.24 0.92 9.24
N LEU A 59 13.93 1.15 9.24
CA LEU A 59 13.26 1.79 10.37
C LEU A 59 13.32 0.90 11.63
N MET A 60 12.98 -0.40 11.47
CA MET A 60 13.05 -1.39 12.54
C MET A 60 14.49 -1.58 13.03
N MET A 61 15.45 -1.67 12.09
CA MET A 61 16.87 -1.79 12.40
C MET A 61 17.38 -0.58 13.18
N ALA A 62 17.02 0.65 12.80
CA ALA A 62 17.42 1.86 13.51
C ALA A 62 16.86 1.91 14.93
N ALA A 63 15.65 1.39 15.16
CA ALA A 63 15.07 1.27 16.50
C ALA A 63 15.87 0.24 17.34
N LEU A 64 16.21 -0.91 16.77
CA LEU A 64 17.00 -1.96 17.44
C LEU A 64 18.43 -1.49 17.71
N GLU A 65 19.06 -0.75 16.80
CA GLU A 65 20.38 -0.15 17.02
C GLU A 65 20.37 0.84 18.19
N ARG A 66 19.32 1.66 18.30
CA ARG A 66 19.16 2.56 19.46
C ARG A 66 18.95 1.79 20.78
N LEU A 67 18.20 0.70 20.75
CA LEU A 67 18.04 -0.17 21.91
C LEU A 67 19.33 -0.85 22.29
N TRP A 68 20.10 -1.34 21.30
CA TRP A 68 21.43 -1.92 21.48
C TRP A 68 22.39 -0.94 22.16
N ASP A 69 22.43 0.31 21.67
CA ASP A 69 23.29 1.35 22.22
C ASP A 69 22.90 1.69 23.68
N ARG A 70 21.60 1.69 24.00
CA ARG A 70 21.11 1.94 25.37
C ARG A 70 21.42 0.75 26.30
N ALA A 71 21.14 -0.47 25.84
CA ALA A 71 21.31 -1.68 26.66
C ALA A 71 22.78 -1.97 26.97
N LEU A 72 23.67 -1.70 26.01
CA LEU A 72 25.09 -1.97 26.11
C LEU A 72 25.94 -0.71 26.32
N ALA A 73 25.31 0.39 26.77
CA ALA A 73 26.01 1.67 27.02
C ALA A 73 27.18 1.55 28.02
N LYS A 74 27.07 0.61 28.97
CA LYS A 74 28.10 0.34 29.99
C LYS A 74 29.24 -0.55 29.51
N TRP A 75 29.11 -1.15 28.33
CA TRP A 75 30.08 -2.14 27.82
C TRP A 75 30.85 -1.53 26.64
N SER A 76 32.03 -0.98 26.89
CA SER A 76 32.91 -0.42 25.86
C SER A 76 33.88 -1.51 25.36
N SER A 77 33.48 -2.28 24.34
CA SER A 77 34.32 -3.30 23.70
C SER A 77 34.32 -3.11 22.18
N PRO A 78 35.43 -3.22 21.47
CA PRO A 78 35.49 -3.14 20.00
C PRO A 78 34.64 -4.24 19.32
N TRP A 79 34.37 -5.35 19.99
CA TRP A 79 33.48 -6.41 19.54
C TRP A 79 32.02 -5.98 19.49
N ARG A 80 31.58 -5.10 20.39
CA ARG A 80 30.23 -4.54 20.43
C ARG A 80 29.87 -3.86 19.10
N ASP A 81 30.77 -3.02 18.60
CA ASP A 81 30.52 -2.21 17.40
C ASP A 81 30.58 -3.07 16.13
N ARG A 82 31.41 -4.14 16.11
CA ARG A 82 31.44 -5.11 15.01
C ARG A 82 30.21 -6.00 14.97
N LEU A 83 29.68 -6.41 16.11
CA LEU A 83 28.52 -7.28 16.22
C LEU A 83 27.20 -6.53 16.12
N LYS A 84 27.16 -5.24 16.43
CA LYS A 84 25.97 -4.41 16.41
C LYS A 84 25.17 -4.58 15.10
N ARG A 85 25.83 -4.37 13.98
CA ARG A 85 25.16 -4.37 12.67
C ARG A 85 24.65 -5.74 12.24
N PRO A 86 25.43 -6.82 12.23
CA PRO A 86 24.93 -8.14 11.85
C PRO A 86 23.84 -8.65 12.81
N VAL A 87 23.97 -8.42 14.11
CA VAL A 87 22.96 -8.85 15.09
C VAL A 87 21.65 -8.06 14.93
N CYS A 88 21.73 -6.72 14.82
CA CYS A 88 20.53 -5.91 14.59
C CYS A 88 19.84 -6.25 13.27
N LEU A 89 20.60 -6.52 12.20
CA LEU A 89 20.06 -6.91 10.91
C LEU A 89 19.37 -8.28 10.98
N THR A 90 20.00 -9.29 11.58
CA THR A 90 19.40 -10.61 11.75
C THR A 90 18.15 -10.53 12.62
N LEU A 91 18.19 -9.79 13.73
CA LEU A 91 17.06 -9.62 14.62
C LEU A 91 15.90 -8.88 13.93
N THR A 92 16.21 -7.85 13.12
CA THR A 92 15.21 -7.15 12.30
C THR A 92 14.52 -8.10 11.35
N MET A 93 15.29 -8.99 10.69
CA MET A 93 14.72 -9.97 9.76
C MET A 93 13.83 -10.99 10.46
N VAL A 94 14.31 -11.54 11.56
CA VAL A 94 13.54 -12.50 12.37
C VAL A 94 12.24 -11.85 12.86
N LEU A 95 12.31 -10.61 13.32
CA LEU A 95 11.14 -9.86 13.78
C LEU A 95 10.17 -9.58 12.62
N PHE A 96 10.65 -9.16 11.46
CA PHE A 96 9.83 -8.86 10.29
C PHE A 96 9.12 -10.11 9.76
N VAL A 97 9.88 -11.20 9.55
CA VAL A 97 9.32 -12.49 9.12
C VAL A 97 8.38 -13.04 10.18
N GLY A 98 8.74 -12.91 11.47
CA GLY A 98 7.90 -13.31 12.60
C GLY A 98 6.56 -12.56 12.65
N ILE A 99 6.55 -11.25 12.38
CA ILE A 99 5.32 -10.45 12.30
C ILE A 99 4.44 -10.94 11.14
N ILE A 100 5.01 -11.13 9.95
CA ILE A 100 4.28 -11.64 8.79
C ILE A 100 3.68 -13.03 9.11
N PHE A 101 4.49 -13.93 9.65
CA PHE A 101 4.04 -15.26 10.03
C PHE A 101 2.92 -15.21 11.09
N ALA A 102 3.05 -14.34 12.09
CA ALA A 102 2.04 -14.17 13.13
C ALA A 102 0.70 -13.65 12.53
N ILE A 103 0.76 -12.70 11.58
CA ILE A 103 -0.44 -12.22 10.88
C ILE A 103 -1.14 -13.38 10.16
N PHE A 104 -0.43 -14.17 9.38
CA PHE A 104 -1.01 -15.32 8.66
C PHE A 104 -1.53 -16.39 9.62
N PHE A 105 -0.77 -16.70 10.67
CA PHE A 105 -1.16 -17.69 11.68
C PHE A 105 -2.43 -17.31 12.45
N ILE A 106 -2.64 -16.01 12.69
CA ILE A 106 -3.86 -15.51 13.34
C ILE A 106 -5.02 -15.47 12.34
N LEU A 107 -4.75 -15.11 11.09
CA LEU A 107 -5.79 -14.82 10.10
C LEU A 107 -6.38 -16.08 9.46
N ILE A 108 -5.53 -17.02 9.02
CA ILE A 108 -5.97 -18.19 8.25
C ILE A 108 -7.00 -19.03 9.01
N PRO A 109 -6.80 -19.43 10.29
CA PRO A 109 -7.79 -20.23 11.01
C PRO A 109 -9.13 -19.49 11.19
N ARG A 110 -9.11 -18.17 11.32
CA ARG A 110 -10.33 -17.35 11.51
C ARG A 110 -11.12 -17.15 10.23
N LEU A 111 -10.45 -17.10 9.09
CA LEU A 111 -11.11 -17.11 7.79
C LEU A 111 -11.77 -18.46 7.52
N GLU A 112 -11.12 -19.56 7.87
CA GLU A 112 -11.69 -20.90 7.77
C GLU A 112 -12.92 -21.06 8.68
N GLU A 113 -12.82 -20.65 9.96
CA GLU A 113 -13.94 -20.64 10.91
C GLU A 113 -15.10 -19.79 10.41
N ALA A 114 -14.83 -18.60 9.88
CA ALA A 114 -15.87 -17.74 9.31
C ALA A 114 -16.53 -18.36 8.09
N GLY A 115 -15.76 -18.99 7.20
CA GLY A 115 -16.28 -19.70 6.03
C GLY A 115 -17.19 -20.89 6.40
N THR A 116 -16.77 -21.72 7.34
CA THR A 116 -17.59 -22.85 7.83
C THR A 116 -18.87 -22.38 8.55
N THR A 117 -18.75 -21.34 9.38
CA THR A 117 -19.89 -20.70 10.06
C THR A 117 -20.88 -20.10 9.07
N MET A 118 -20.38 -19.46 8.01
CA MET A 118 -21.22 -18.93 6.92
C MET A 118 -22.08 -20.03 6.32
N VAL A 119 -21.47 -21.13 5.87
CA VAL A 119 -22.18 -22.23 5.22
C VAL A 119 -23.19 -22.89 6.19
N ALA A 120 -22.81 -23.08 7.44
CA ALA A 120 -23.68 -23.68 8.47
C ALA A 120 -24.91 -22.82 8.78
N ASN A 121 -24.78 -21.48 8.73
CA ASN A 121 -25.86 -20.55 9.10
C ASN A 121 -26.72 -20.07 7.92
N ILE A 122 -26.46 -20.52 6.68
CA ILE A 122 -27.29 -20.16 5.52
C ILE A 122 -28.79 -20.33 5.78
N PRO A 123 -29.29 -21.49 6.33
CA PRO A 123 -30.71 -21.65 6.59
C PRO A 123 -31.27 -20.62 7.55
N THR A 124 -30.52 -20.27 8.59
CA THR A 124 -30.92 -19.26 9.60
C THR A 124 -31.02 -17.88 9.00
N TYR A 125 -30.08 -17.50 8.11
CA TYR A 125 -30.12 -16.18 7.45
C TYR A 125 -31.27 -16.07 6.44
N VAL A 126 -31.52 -17.15 5.68
CA VAL A 126 -32.65 -17.19 4.76
C VAL A 126 -33.95 -17.02 5.53
N SER A 127 -34.18 -17.75 6.64
CA SER A 127 -35.40 -17.62 7.46
C SER A 127 -35.51 -16.22 8.09
N GLN A 128 -34.40 -15.59 8.52
CA GLN A 128 -34.44 -14.21 9.02
C GLN A 128 -34.79 -13.21 7.94
N ILE A 129 -34.25 -13.34 6.73
CA ILE A 129 -34.59 -12.47 5.60
C ILE A 129 -36.04 -12.62 5.23
N GLN A 130 -36.57 -13.86 5.21
CA GLN A 130 -37.98 -14.13 4.97
C GLN A 130 -38.86 -13.46 6.01
N SER A 131 -38.57 -13.63 7.31
CA SER A 131 -39.35 -13.00 8.38
C SER A 131 -39.30 -11.47 8.33
N TRP A 132 -38.18 -10.88 7.98
CA TRP A 132 -38.05 -9.43 7.78
C TRP A 132 -38.87 -8.97 6.57
N TRP A 133 -38.86 -9.75 5.49
CA TRP A 133 -39.62 -9.45 4.29
C TRP A 133 -41.13 -9.56 4.57
N GLU A 134 -41.60 -10.57 5.28
CA GLU A 134 -42.96 -10.74 5.71
C GLU A 134 -43.46 -9.58 6.58
N ASN A 135 -42.62 -9.15 7.55
CA ASN A 135 -42.93 -7.97 8.37
C ASN A 135 -43.00 -6.68 7.53
N LEU A 136 -42.06 -6.51 6.58
CA LEU A 136 -42.03 -5.35 5.70
C LEU A 136 -43.23 -5.36 4.72
N SER A 137 -43.58 -6.51 4.17
CA SER A 137 -44.71 -6.67 3.27
C SER A 137 -46.05 -6.45 3.99
N GLY A 138 -46.16 -6.90 5.25
CA GLY A 138 -47.31 -6.59 6.12
C GLY A 138 -47.46 -5.09 6.36
N PHE A 139 -46.38 -4.43 6.74
CA PHE A 139 -46.37 -2.97 6.92
C PHE A 139 -46.67 -2.20 5.63
N ALA A 140 -46.14 -2.64 4.49
CA ALA A 140 -46.40 -2.05 3.18
C ALA A 140 -47.90 -2.24 2.74
N ALA A 141 -48.45 -3.42 3.02
CA ALA A 141 -49.83 -3.73 2.72
C ALA A 141 -50.84 -2.85 3.53
N GLU A 142 -50.52 -2.57 4.80
CA GLU A 142 -51.27 -1.63 5.63
C GLU A 142 -51.28 -0.20 5.04
N HIS A 143 -50.24 0.14 4.26
CA HIS A 143 -50.14 1.46 3.59
C HIS A 143 -50.52 1.41 2.09
N GLY A 144 -51.16 0.33 1.63
CA GLY A 144 -51.69 0.19 0.25
C GLY A 144 -50.63 -0.17 -0.80
N VAL A 145 -49.44 -0.61 -0.40
CA VAL A 145 -48.36 -1.03 -1.31
C VAL A 145 -48.23 -2.56 -1.25
N THR A 146 -48.47 -3.25 -2.36
CA THR A 146 -48.23 -4.70 -2.48
C THR A 146 -46.82 -4.96 -2.92
N LEU A 147 -46.02 -5.62 -2.05
CA LEU A 147 -44.66 -6.08 -2.38
C LEU A 147 -44.74 -7.50 -2.99
N PRO A 148 -43.88 -7.84 -3.96
CA PRO A 148 -43.81 -9.19 -4.54
C PRO A 148 -43.38 -10.22 -3.48
N GLU A 149 -43.88 -11.45 -3.59
CA GLU A 149 -43.48 -12.55 -2.70
C GLU A 149 -41.98 -12.88 -2.88
N LEU A 150 -41.22 -12.88 -1.78
CA LEU A 150 -39.83 -13.24 -1.77
C LEU A 150 -39.71 -14.76 -1.49
N SER A 151 -39.64 -15.57 -2.54
CA SER A 151 -39.44 -17.02 -2.42
C SER A 151 -37.95 -17.38 -2.40
N LEU A 152 -37.25 -17.04 -1.32
CA LEU A 152 -35.87 -17.50 -1.09
C LEU A 152 -35.90 -18.87 -0.43
N SER A 153 -35.47 -19.92 -1.13
CA SER A 153 -35.25 -21.24 -0.53
C SER A 153 -33.80 -21.34 -0.02
N ALA A 154 -33.64 -21.81 1.25
CA ALA A 154 -32.32 -22.04 1.83
C ALA A 154 -31.49 -23.05 1.00
N ASP A 155 -32.16 -24.04 0.39
CA ASP A 155 -31.52 -25.03 -0.45
C ASP A 155 -31.03 -24.41 -1.77
N GLN A 156 -31.82 -23.51 -2.39
CA GLN A 156 -31.41 -22.79 -3.58
C GLN A 156 -30.23 -21.85 -3.31
N VAL A 157 -30.22 -21.14 -2.19
CA VAL A 157 -29.12 -20.27 -1.79
C VAL A 157 -27.87 -21.12 -1.50
N LYS A 158 -28.04 -22.23 -0.80
CA LYS A 158 -26.94 -23.17 -0.52
C LYS A 158 -26.42 -23.80 -1.80
N GLU A 159 -27.30 -24.25 -2.70
CA GLU A 159 -26.94 -24.82 -3.98
C GLU A 159 -26.27 -23.78 -4.90
N THR A 160 -26.76 -22.55 -4.92
CA THR A 160 -26.12 -21.45 -5.65
C THR A 160 -24.73 -21.15 -5.10
N ILE A 161 -24.55 -21.09 -3.78
CA ILE A 161 -23.26 -20.83 -3.15
C ILE A 161 -22.32 -22.04 -3.33
N THR A 162 -22.81 -23.26 -3.09
CA THR A 162 -22.01 -24.48 -3.30
C THR A 162 -21.79 -24.75 -4.79
N GLY A 163 -22.76 -24.45 -5.66
CA GLY A 163 -22.63 -24.52 -7.11
C GLY A 163 -21.63 -23.47 -7.62
N PHE A 164 -21.69 -22.23 -7.12
CA PHE A 164 -20.68 -21.21 -7.41
C PHE A 164 -19.28 -21.60 -6.92
N LEU A 165 -19.23 -22.27 -5.77
CA LEU A 165 -17.98 -22.85 -5.25
C LEU A 165 -17.55 -24.11 -6.02
N GLN A 166 -18.50 -24.92 -6.56
CA GLN A 166 -18.25 -26.14 -7.32
C GLN A 166 -18.08 -25.88 -8.83
N GLU A 167 -18.92 -25.04 -9.43
CA GLU A 167 -18.83 -24.65 -10.85
C GLU A 167 -17.57 -23.82 -11.16
N LYS A 168 -17.14 -23.05 -10.16
CA LYS A 168 -15.75 -22.57 -10.08
C LYS A 168 -14.78 -23.64 -9.61
N GLY A 169 -15.23 -24.75 -9.05
CA GLY A 169 -14.39 -25.87 -8.62
C GLY A 169 -13.71 -26.61 -9.78
N ASP A 170 -14.38 -26.82 -10.90
CA ASP A 170 -13.76 -27.36 -12.13
C ASP A 170 -12.94 -26.27 -12.88
N SER A 171 -13.36 -25.01 -12.81
CA SER A 171 -12.52 -23.85 -13.11
C SER A 171 -11.47 -23.63 -12.01
N VAL A 172 -11.70 -24.05 -10.75
CA VAL A 172 -10.78 -23.98 -9.61
C VAL A 172 -9.65 -25.01 -9.73
N VAL A 173 -9.79 -26.12 -10.43
CA VAL A 173 -8.61 -26.98 -10.71
C VAL A 173 -7.67 -26.23 -11.67
N ASN A 174 -8.17 -25.62 -12.73
CA ASN A 174 -7.38 -24.76 -13.59
C ASN A 174 -7.04 -23.40 -12.95
N THR A 175 -7.93 -22.85 -12.14
CA THR A 175 -7.70 -21.62 -11.34
C THR A 175 -6.82 -21.93 -10.12
N THR A 176 -6.91 -23.12 -9.50
CA THR A 176 -6.02 -23.54 -8.42
C THR A 176 -4.60 -23.75 -8.92
N LEU A 177 -4.41 -24.29 -10.12
CA LEU A 177 -3.09 -24.32 -10.75
C LEU A 177 -2.60 -22.90 -11.06
N ASN A 178 -3.47 -22.02 -11.56
CA ASN A 178 -3.13 -20.61 -11.81
C ASN A 178 -2.94 -19.82 -10.52
N ILE A 179 -3.74 -20.06 -9.49
CA ILE A 179 -3.55 -19.45 -8.15
C ILE A 179 -2.28 -20.02 -7.51
N THR A 180 -2.03 -21.32 -7.59
CA THR A 180 -0.81 -21.92 -7.04
C THR A 180 0.44 -21.37 -7.76
N THR A 181 0.43 -21.29 -9.06
CA THR A 181 1.54 -20.67 -9.83
C THR A 181 1.67 -19.19 -9.55
N SER A 182 0.56 -18.47 -9.38
CA SER A 182 0.57 -17.05 -9.00
C SER A 182 1.07 -16.84 -7.57
N ILE A 183 0.66 -17.68 -6.61
CA ILE A 183 1.15 -17.65 -5.23
C ILE A 183 2.64 -18.03 -5.19
N VAL A 184 3.05 -19.06 -5.90
CA VAL A 184 4.47 -19.45 -5.99
C VAL A 184 5.28 -18.32 -6.63
N GLY A 185 4.79 -17.72 -7.72
CA GLY A 185 5.43 -16.57 -8.36
C GLY A 185 5.52 -15.35 -7.42
N ALA A 186 4.45 -15.05 -6.69
CA ALA A 186 4.44 -13.99 -5.69
C ALA A 186 5.42 -14.27 -4.54
N LEU A 187 5.48 -15.52 -4.08
CA LEU A 187 6.41 -15.95 -3.02
C LEU A 187 7.86 -15.85 -3.49
N VAL A 188 8.17 -16.29 -4.71
CA VAL A 188 9.50 -16.18 -5.30
C VAL A 188 9.90 -14.70 -5.43
N ASN A 189 9.02 -13.86 -5.95
CA ASN A 189 9.25 -12.42 -6.07
C ASN A 189 9.46 -11.76 -4.70
N PHE A 190 8.68 -12.16 -3.69
CA PHE A 190 8.83 -11.68 -2.33
C PHE A 190 10.16 -12.13 -1.71
N LEU A 191 10.56 -13.38 -1.88
CA LEU A 191 11.85 -13.90 -1.40
C LEU A 191 13.03 -13.19 -2.08
N LEU A 192 12.96 -12.99 -3.39
CA LEU A 192 13.96 -12.20 -4.14
C LEU A 192 14.03 -10.77 -3.62
N ALA A 193 12.89 -10.12 -3.41
CA ALA A 193 12.81 -8.78 -2.85
C ALA A 193 13.40 -8.73 -1.42
N LEU A 194 13.11 -9.76 -0.61
CA LEU A 194 13.64 -9.87 0.75
C LEU A 194 15.16 -10.01 0.76
N VAL A 195 15.72 -10.91 -0.08
CA VAL A 195 17.17 -11.07 -0.24
C VAL A 195 17.79 -9.77 -0.72
N PHE A 196 17.17 -9.11 -1.72
CA PHE A 196 17.66 -7.84 -2.23
C PHE A 196 17.65 -6.74 -1.16
N SER A 197 16.58 -6.69 -0.35
CA SER A 197 16.47 -5.74 0.76
C SER A 197 17.57 -5.94 1.81
N LEU A 198 17.92 -7.19 2.09
CA LEU A 198 19.05 -7.54 2.97
C LEU A 198 20.38 -7.02 2.45
N TYR A 199 20.66 -7.25 1.16
CA TYR A 199 21.90 -6.75 0.53
C TYR A 199 21.95 -5.22 0.57
N LEU A 200 20.84 -4.56 0.26
CA LEU A 200 20.75 -3.10 0.33
C LEU A 200 21.03 -2.60 1.75
N LEU A 201 20.42 -3.23 2.75
CA LEU A 201 20.57 -2.83 4.15
C LEU A 201 21.98 -3.10 4.69
N ALA A 202 22.54 -4.26 4.35
CA ALA A 202 23.88 -4.66 4.74
C ALA A 202 24.95 -3.72 4.17
N GLN A 203 24.78 -3.25 2.92
CA GLN A 203 25.76 -2.46 2.18
C GLN A 203 25.34 -1.01 1.95
N LYS A 204 24.30 -0.51 2.64
CA LYS A 204 23.72 0.82 2.37
C LYS A 204 24.76 1.96 2.34
N GLU A 205 25.72 1.96 3.26
CA GLU A 205 26.73 3.00 3.36
C GLU A 205 27.73 2.96 2.21
N THR A 206 28.15 1.74 1.84
CA THR A 206 29.06 1.52 0.71
C THR A 206 28.37 1.93 -0.60
N LEU A 207 27.12 1.49 -0.81
CA LEU A 207 26.34 1.84 -1.99
C LEU A 207 26.10 3.34 -2.09
N LEU A 208 25.73 4.00 -0.98
CA LEU A 208 25.54 5.46 -0.95
C LEU A 208 26.86 6.21 -1.23
N ALA A 209 27.99 5.74 -0.66
CA ALA A 209 29.28 6.35 -0.92
C ALA A 209 29.74 6.17 -2.37
N GLN A 210 29.53 4.98 -2.95
CA GLN A 210 29.86 4.70 -4.35
C GLN A 210 28.96 5.52 -5.30
N SER A 211 27.64 5.56 -5.05
CA SER A 211 26.72 6.35 -5.84
C SER A 211 27.06 7.84 -5.80
N ARG A 212 27.38 8.39 -4.63
CA ARG A 212 27.83 9.79 -4.49
C ARG A 212 29.10 10.08 -5.27
N ARG A 213 30.09 9.17 -5.21
CA ARG A 213 31.36 9.32 -5.98
C ARG A 213 31.09 9.27 -7.48
N LEU A 214 30.26 8.34 -7.94
CA LEU A 214 29.92 8.18 -9.34
C LEU A 214 29.20 9.43 -9.88
N LEU A 215 28.19 9.91 -9.16
CA LEU A 215 27.42 11.11 -9.53
C LEU A 215 28.30 12.36 -9.64
N ARG A 216 29.19 12.57 -8.67
CA ARG A 216 30.13 13.71 -8.70
C ARG A 216 31.15 13.62 -9.83
N ARG A 217 31.45 12.41 -10.33
CA ARG A 217 32.39 12.22 -11.44
C ARG A 217 31.71 12.34 -12.80
N MET A 218 30.44 11.94 -12.92
CA MET A 218 29.71 11.94 -14.20
C MET A 218 29.01 13.26 -14.49
N LEU A 219 28.64 14.03 -13.47
CA LEU A 219 27.85 15.24 -13.61
C LEU A 219 28.64 16.49 -13.25
N PRO A 220 28.35 17.62 -13.91
CA PRO A 220 28.86 18.93 -13.49
C PRO A 220 28.46 19.20 -12.03
N GLN A 221 29.29 19.90 -11.27
CA GLN A 221 29.11 20.11 -9.83
C GLN A 221 27.69 20.61 -9.46
N LYS A 222 27.17 21.61 -10.20
CA LYS A 222 25.82 22.13 -10.00
C LYS A 222 24.71 21.10 -10.19
N ALA A 223 24.87 20.19 -11.16
CA ALA A 223 23.91 19.11 -11.42
C ALA A 223 24.03 18.01 -10.37
N ALA A 224 25.23 17.66 -9.95
CA ALA A 224 25.47 16.69 -8.88
C ALA A 224 24.87 17.16 -7.55
N ASP A 225 25.06 18.43 -7.17
CA ASP A 225 24.51 18.98 -5.93
C ASP A 225 22.98 19.05 -5.96
N ARG A 226 22.36 19.40 -7.08
CA ARG A 226 20.90 19.35 -7.25
C ARG A 226 20.36 17.93 -7.12
N LEU A 227 21.02 16.94 -7.76
CA LEU A 227 20.59 15.55 -7.69
C LEU A 227 20.77 14.98 -6.27
N MET A 228 21.83 15.35 -5.57
CA MET A 228 22.03 14.97 -4.18
C MET A 228 20.95 15.57 -3.25
N HIS A 229 20.57 16.82 -3.49
CA HIS A 229 19.44 17.44 -2.78
C HIS A 229 18.12 16.69 -3.03
N LEU A 230 17.85 16.32 -4.28
CA LEU A 230 16.69 15.49 -4.66
C LEU A 230 16.66 14.14 -3.96
N LEU A 231 17.80 13.43 -3.96
CA LEU A 231 17.92 12.13 -3.30
C LEU A 231 17.73 12.23 -1.77
N SER A 232 18.26 13.31 -1.17
CA SER A 232 18.04 13.60 0.25
C SER A 232 16.56 13.88 0.56
N LEU A 233 15.92 14.69 -0.27
CA LEU A 233 14.49 15.00 -0.15
C LEU A 233 13.65 13.72 -0.29
N ALA A 234 13.93 12.91 -1.31
CA ALA A 234 13.26 11.63 -1.51
C ALA A 234 13.43 10.71 -0.29
N ASN A 235 14.68 10.53 0.17
CA ASN A 235 14.95 9.69 1.36
C ASN A 235 14.17 10.17 2.59
N ASN A 236 14.11 11.47 2.82
CA ASN A 236 13.39 12.05 3.95
C ASN A 236 11.88 11.85 3.81
N SER A 237 11.32 12.10 2.62
CA SER A 237 9.88 11.90 2.35
C SER A 237 9.48 10.44 2.52
N PHE A 238 10.24 9.51 1.96
CA PHE A 238 9.98 8.08 2.11
C PHE A 238 10.10 7.61 3.57
N SER A 239 11.19 7.99 4.25
CA SER A 239 11.41 7.60 5.64
C SER A 239 10.31 8.14 6.55
N SER A 240 9.95 9.41 6.40
CA SER A 240 8.88 10.04 7.18
C SER A 240 7.53 9.42 6.92
N PHE A 241 7.20 9.14 5.65
CA PHE A 241 5.95 8.48 5.27
C PHE A 241 5.85 7.08 5.87
N VAL A 242 6.87 6.24 5.66
CA VAL A 242 6.88 4.85 6.17
C VAL A 242 6.77 4.85 7.70
N THR A 243 7.53 5.73 8.38
CA THR A 243 7.45 5.86 9.84
C THR A 243 6.06 6.27 10.30
N GLY A 244 5.48 7.27 9.63
CA GLY A 244 4.12 7.73 9.93
C GLY A 244 3.09 6.62 9.74
N GLN A 245 3.15 5.93 8.59
CA GLN A 245 2.19 4.89 8.21
C GLN A 245 2.26 3.66 9.15
N VAL A 246 3.47 3.21 9.49
CA VAL A 246 3.63 2.10 10.47
C VAL A 246 3.15 2.50 11.85
N THR A 247 3.42 3.74 12.28
CA THR A 247 2.95 4.24 13.58
C THR A 247 1.43 4.35 13.62
N GLU A 248 0.83 4.87 12.56
CA GLU A 248 -0.62 4.97 12.39
C GLU A 248 -1.28 3.58 12.41
N ALA A 249 -0.76 2.62 11.63
CA ALA A 249 -1.26 1.26 11.59
C ALA A 249 -1.28 0.60 12.99
N PHE A 250 -0.21 0.80 13.76
CA PHE A 250 -0.13 0.29 15.12
C PHE A 250 -1.14 0.95 16.06
N ILE A 251 -1.30 2.27 16.00
CA ILE A 251 -2.27 3.02 16.81
C ILE A 251 -3.69 2.59 16.45
N LEU A 252 -4.01 2.55 15.15
CA LEU A 252 -5.34 2.21 14.66
C LEU A 252 -5.72 0.77 15.03
N GLY A 253 -4.80 -0.19 14.81
CA GLY A 253 -5.02 -1.57 15.20
C GLY A 253 -5.24 -1.75 16.71
N THR A 254 -4.47 -1.06 17.52
CA THR A 254 -4.61 -1.10 18.99
C THR A 254 -5.95 -0.52 19.43
N LEU A 255 -6.32 0.67 18.91
CA LEU A 255 -7.60 1.31 19.23
C LEU A 255 -8.78 0.46 18.76
N CYS A 256 -8.67 -0.14 17.56
CA CYS A 256 -9.67 -1.03 17.04
C CYS A 256 -9.85 -2.27 17.95
N CYS A 257 -8.75 -2.90 18.37
CA CYS A 257 -8.77 -4.06 19.25
C CYS A 257 -9.43 -3.72 20.59
N ILE A 258 -9.00 -2.63 21.25
CA ILE A 258 -9.55 -2.18 22.53
C ILE A 258 -11.04 -1.86 22.37
N GLY A 259 -11.44 -1.10 21.35
CA GLY A 259 -12.83 -0.73 21.12
C GLY A 259 -13.72 -1.95 20.88
N MET A 260 -13.28 -2.89 20.05
CA MET A 260 -14.01 -4.14 19.80
C MET A 260 -14.15 -5.00 21.07
N LEU A 261 -13.11 -5.06 21.92
CA LEU A 261 -13.16 -5.79 23.19
C LEU A 261 -14.14 -5.12 24.17
N ILE A 262 -14.15 -3.79 24.26
CA ILE A 262 -15.10 -3.04 25.10
C ILE A 262 -16.53 -3.29 24.65
N LEU A 263 -16.77 -3.28 23.34
CA LEU A 263 -18.08 -3.54 22.74
C LEU A 263 -18.45 -5.04 22.69
N ARG A 264 -17.57 -5.91 23.19
CA ARG A 264 -17.74 -7.38 23.16
C ARG A 264 -18.05 -7.93 21.77
N LEU A 265 -17.41 -7.36 20.75
CA LEU A 265 -17.52 -7.80 19.37
C LEU A 265 -16.68 -9.06 19.13
N PRO A 266 -17.15 -10.00 18.31
CA PRO A 266 -16.37 -11.19 17.98
C PRO A 266 -15.18 -10.84 17.08
N TYR A 267 -14.20 -11.74 17.05
CA TYR A 267 -13.00 -11.60 16.22
C TYR A 267 -12.20 -10.33 16.45
N ALA A 268 -12.22 -9.75 17.67
CA ALA A 268 -11.56 -8.48 17.97
C ALA A 268 -10.08 -8.46 17.54
N LEU A 269 -9.30 -9.47 17.92
CA LEU A 269 -7.88 -9.55 17.57
C LEU A 269 -7.65 -9.72 16.05
N PRO A 270 -8.23 -10.74 15.36
CA PRO A 270 -8.00 -10.91 13.92
C PRO A 270 -8.47 -9.71 13.10
N VAL A 271 -9.64 -9.15 13.38
CA VAL A 271 -10.17 -7.97 12.65
C VAL A 271 -9.26 -6.76 12.85
N SER A 272 -8.78 -6.53 14.07
CA SER A 272 -7.86 -5.42 14.35
C SER A 272 -6.51 -5.58 13.67
N VAL A 273 -5.99 -6.82 13.58
CA VAL A 273 -4.76 -7.13 12.85
C VAL A 273 -4.94 -6.90 11.34
N ILE A 274 -6.10 -7.29 10.79
CA ILE A 274 -6.44 -7.03 9.38
C ILE A 274 -6.49 -5.52 9.13
N ILE A 275 -7.22 -4.78 9.95
CA ILE A 275 -7.34 -3.32 9.81
C ILE A 275 -5.98 -2.65 9.92
N ALA A 276 -5.16 -3.01 10.91
CA ALA A 276 -3.80 -2.50 11.06
C ALA A 276 -2.93 -2.80 9.83
N SER A 277 -3.00 -4.01 9.30
CA SER A 277 -2.21 -4.42 8.13
C SER A 277 -2.64 -3.69 6.86
N LEU A 278 -3.95 -3.55 6.66
CA LEU A 278 -4.51 -2.89 5.49
C LEU A 278 -4.38 -1.37 5.57
N SER A 279 -4.38 -0.77 6.77
CA SER A 279 -4.19 0.68 6.95
C SER A 279 -2.82 1.18 6.46
N LEU A 280 -1.86 0.27 6.23
CA LEU A 280 -0.62 0.63 5.53
C LEU A 280 -0.89 1.20 4.12
N ILE A 281 -2.03 0.89 3.52
CA ILE A 281 -2.48 1.47 2.25
C ILE A 281 -3.42 2.64 2.57
N PRO A 282 -2.98 3.90 2.38
CA PRO A 282 -3.79 5.06 2.73
C PRO A 282 -5.16 5.04 2.05
N ILE A 283 -6.20 5.44 2.77
CA ILE A 283 -7.60 5.53 2.32
C ILE A 283 -8.23 4.16 2.05
N PHE A 284 -7.65 3.35 1.15
CA PHE A 284 -8.21 2.05 0.76
C PHE A 284 -8.16 1.02 1.88
N GLY A 285 -7.13 1.05 2.73
CA GLY A 285 -6.96 0.11 3.82
C GLY A 285 -8.14 0.10 4.80
N ALA A 286 -8.64 1.27 5.14
CA ALA A 286 -9.79 1.43 6.02
C ALA A 286 -11.06 0.80 5.45
N TRP A 287 -11.36 1.03 4.16
CA TRP A 287 -12.54 0.49 3.49
C TRP A 287 -12.48 -1.03 3.33
N ILE A 288 -11.33 -1.54 2.90
CA ILE A 288 -11.13 -2.99 2.75
C ILE A 288 -11.18 -3.67 4.12
N GLY A 289 -10.57 -3.04 5.15
CA GLY A 289 -10.63 -3.52 6.53
C GLY A 289 -12.05 -3.53 7.09
N ALA A 290 -12.83 -2.48 6.82
CA ALA A 290 -14.25 -2.39 7.19
C ALA A 290 -15.06 -3.52 6.56
N ALA A 291 -14.92 -3.70 5.25
CA ALA A 291 -15.63 -4.74 4.51
C ALA A 291 -15.27 -6.14 5.01
N THR A 292 -13.97 -6.41 5.20
CA THR A 292 -13.50 -7.71 5.70
C THR A 292 -13.94 -7.97 7.13
N GLY A 293 -13.84 -6.97 8.02
CA GLY A 293 -14.28 -7.10 9.41
C GLY A 293 -15.79 -7.29 9.52
N ALA A 294 -16.58 -6.50 8.77
CA ALA A 294 -18.02 -6.67 8.73
C ALA A 294 -18.44 -8.04 8.18
N PHE A 295 -17.75 -8.51 7.12
CA PHE A 295 -17.97 -9.83 6.54
C PHE A 295 -17.73 -10.94 7.58
N LEU A 296 -16.65 -10.88 8.33
CA LEU A 296 -16.36 -11.89 9.37
C LEU A 296 -17.40 -11.89 10.50
N ILE A 297 -17.93 -10.72 10.86
CA ILE A 297 -18.84 -10.57 12.01
C ILE A 297 -20.28 -10.86 11.64
N VAL A 298 -20.72 -10.52 10.41
CA VAL A 298 -22.12 -10.63 9.99
C VAL A 298 -22.66 -12.06 10.10
N PHE A 299 -21.81 -13.05 9.85
CA PHE A 299 -22.17 -14.47 9.94
C PHE A 299 -22.34 -14.97 11.36
N GLN A 300 -21.86 -14.24 12.37
CA GLN A 300 -22.18 -14.56 13.77
C GLN A 300 -23.44 -13.80 14.24
N SER A 301 -23.54 -12.51 13.89
CA SER A 301 -24.67 -11.67 14.26
C SER A 301 -24.71 -10.42 13.41
N PRO A 302 -25.77 -10.21 12.59
CA PRO A 302 -25.94 -8.99 11.80
C PRO A 302 -25.94 -7.71 12.66
N ILE A 303 -26.54 -7.78 13.87
CA ILE A 303 -26.57 -6.64 14.80
C ILE A 303 -25.16 -6.28 15.26
N LYS A 304 -24.33 -7.27 15.57
CA LYS A 304 -22.92 -7.01 15.95
C LYS A 304 -22.11 -6.47 14.78
N ALA A 305 -22.39 -6.89 13.54
CA ALA A 305 -21.77 -6.34 12.34
C ALA A 305 -22.14 -4.87 12.15
N LEU A 306 -23.40 -4.51 12.36
CA LEU A 306 -23.85 -3.11 12.32
C LEU A 306 -23.18 -2.28 13.43
N THR A 307 -23.10 -2.81 14.65
CA THR A 307 -22.40 -2.18 15.77
C THR A 307 -20.90 -1.96 15.44
N PHE A 308 -20.27 -2.95 14.83
CA PHE A 308 -18.88 -2.84 14.35
C PHE A 308 -18.72 -1.73 13.31
N LEU A 309 -19.61 -1.65 12.31
CA LEU A 309 -19.54 -0.62 11.28
C LEU A 309 -19.70 0.79 11.87
N ILE A 310 -20.66 0.97 12.78
CA ILE A 310 -20.85 2.25 13.48
C ILE A 310 -19.61 2.61 14.31
N PHE A 311 -19.08 1.66 15.07
CA PHE A 311 -17.86 1.84 15.84
C PHE A 311 -16.69 2.22 14.93
N LEU A 312 -16.52 1.50 13.80
CA LEU A 312 -15.43 1.75 12.88
C LEU A 312 -15.56 3.12 12.19
N LEU A 313 -16.77 3.56 11.84
CA LEU A 313 -17.00 4.91 11.32
C LEU A 313 -16.56 5.98 12.33
N ILE A 314 -16.88 5.80 13.62
CA ILE A 314 -16.43 6.72 14.68
C ILE A 314 -14.90 6.68 14.78
N LEU A 315 -14.31 5.49 14.78
CA LEU A 315 -12.86 5.32 14.85
C LEU A 315 -12.17 5.99 13.65
N GLN A 316 -12.73 5.86 12.45
CA GLN A 316 -12.20 6.51 11.23
C GLN A 316 -12.31 8.04 11.31
N GLN A 317 -13.35 8.59 11.93
CA GLN A 317 -13.44 10.03 12.17
C GLN A 317 -12.36 10.52 13.14
N VAL A 318 -12.08 9.75 14.20
CA VAL A 318 -10.99 10.04 15.14
C VAL A 318 -9.62 9.92 14.43
N GLU A 319 -9.45 8.89 13.62
CA GLU A 319 -8.24 8.68 12.82
C GLU A 319 -8.00 9.87 11.88
N GLY A 320 -8.96 10.17 11.00
CA GLY A 320 -8.81 11.19 9.95
C GLY A 320 -8.65 12.62 10.49
N ASN A 321 -9.31 12.95 11.62
CA ASN A 321 -9.27 14.31 12.16
C ASN A 321 -8.19 14.53 13.24
N LEU A 322 -7.78 13.47 13.96
CA LEU A 322 -6.90 13.62 15.12
C LEU A 322 -5.57 12.88 14.95
N ILE A 323 -5.59 11.62 14.50
CA ILE A 323 -4.41 10.74 14.44
C ILE A 323 -3.61 11.04 13.18
N TYR A 324 -4.24 10.94 12.01
CA TYR A 324 -3.60 11.10 10.71
C TYR A 324 -2.85 12.45 10.57
N PRO A 325 -3.44 13.61 10.90
CA PRO A 325 -2.74 14.89 10.78
C PRO A 325 -1.53 15.01 11.70
N LYS A 326 -1.55 14.34 12.87
CA LYS A 326 -0.45 14.38 13.84
C LYS A 326 0.67 13.41 13.50
N VAL A 327 0.34 12.23 12.99
CA VAL A 327 1.28 11.12 12.76
C VAL A 327 1.85 11.15 11.34
N VAL A 328 0.99 11.28 10.33
CA VAL A 328 1.36 11.21 8.91
C VAL A 328 1.39 12.60 8.26
N GLY A 329 0.39 13.43 8.51
CA GLY A 329 0.15 14.68 7.78
C GLY A 329 1.31 15.68 7.83
N LYS A 330 2.01 15.81 8.97
CA LYS A 330 3.20 16.67 9.09
C LYS A 330 4.43 16.10 8.38
N SER A 331 4.45 14.80 8.17
CA SER A 331 5.61 14.08 7.64
C SER A 331 5.66 14.10 6.11
N VAL A 332 4.50 14.22 5.45
CA VAL A 332 4.39 14.11 3.98
C VAL A 332 4.21 15.47 3.31
N GLY A 333 3.66 16.45 4.02
CA GLY A 333 3.48 17.84 3.52
C GLY A 333 2.55 17.97 2.30
N LEU A 334 1.78 16.92 1.97
CA LEU A 334 0.86 16.90 0.83
C LEU A 334 -0.58 17.25 1.27
N PRO A 335 -1.30 18.10 0.53
CA PRO A 335 -2.75 18.20 0.64
C PRO A 335 -3.43 16.87 0.31
N GLY A 336 -4.55 16.56 1.01
CA GLY A 336 -5.25 15.27 0.88
C GLY A 336 -5.67 14.90 -0.56
N LEU A 337 -5.98 15.88 -1.39
CA LEU A 337 -6.28 15.68 -2.82
C LEU A 337 -5.11 15.00 -3.56
N TRP A 338 -3.88 15.45 -3.29
CA TRP A 338 -2.69 14.86 -3.92
C TRP A 338 -2.37 13.47 -3.39
N VAL A 339 -2.71 13.20 -2.12
CA VAL A 339 -2.60 11.85 -1.56
C VAL A 339 -3.56 10.91 -2.29
N LEU A 340 -4.83 11.30 -2.46
CA LEU A 340 -5.83 10.51 -3.20
C LEU A 340 -5.38 10.29 -4.66
N ALA A 341 -4.95 11.34 -5.34
CA ALA A 341 -4.46 11.23 -6.72
C ALA A 341 -3.25 10.28 -6.81
N ALA A 342 -2.28 10.42 -5.90
CA ALA A 342 -1.08 9.57 -5.87
C ALA A 342 -1.41 8.09 -5.65
N VAL A 343 -2.34 7.78 -4.74
CA VAL A 343 -2.77 6.40 -4.46
C VAL A 343 -3.56 5.83 -5.63
N THR A 344 -4.46 6.62 -6.26
CA THR A 344 -5.27 6.17 -7.40
C THR A 344 -4.39 5.90 -8.63
N VAL A 345 -3.55 6.87 -9.01
CA VAL A 345 -2.65 6.73 -10.17
C VAL A 345 -1.59 5.65 -9.92
N GLY A 346 -0.99 5.65 -8.73
CA GLY A 346 -0.02 4.64 -8.34
C GLY A 346 -0.63 3.25 -8.34
N GLY A 347 -1.83 3.10 -7.80
CA GLY A 347 -2.57 1.85 -7.77
C GLY A 347 -2.90 1.32 -9.15
N GLY A 348 -3.33 2.18 -10.06
CA GLY A 348 -3.59 1.82 -11.45
C GLY A 348 -2.34 1.42 -12.22
N ALA A 349 -1.19 2.04 -11.93
CA ALA A 349 0.07 1.77 -12.63
C ALA A 349 0.83 0.54 -12.10
N PHE A 350 0.88 0.36 -10.78
CA PHE A 350 1.76 -0.62 -10.11
C PHE A 350 1.06 -1.41 -9.00
N GLY A 351 -0.28 -1.41 -8.97
CA GLY A 351 -1.06 -2.12 -7.96
C GLY A 351 -0.77 -1.63 -6.53
N VAL A 352 -0.74 -2.57 -5.58
CA VAL A 352 -0.52 -2.27 -4.15
C VAL A 352 0.80 -1.52 -3.90
N LEU A 353 1.87 -1.89 -4.62
CA LEU A 353 3.16 -1.19 -4.53
C LEU A 353 3.06 0.26 -4.97
N GLY A 354 2.32 0.51 -6.06
CA GLY A 354 2.10 1.87 -6.53
C GLY A 354 1.27 2.71 -5.56
N MET A 355 0.30 2.11 -4.86
CA MET A 355 -0.45 2.79 -3.81
C MET A 355 0.46 3.23 -2.65
N LEU A 356 1.37 2.35 -2.21
CA LEU A 356 2.31 2.62 -1.13
C LEU A 356 3.38 3.66 -1.52
N LEU A 357 3.94 3.53 -2.72
CA LEU A 357 5.03 4.40 -3.19
C LEU A 357 4.53 5.71 -3.80
N GLY A 358 3.31 5.74 -4.29
CA GLY A 358 2.73 6.90 -4.96
C GLY A 358 2.74 8.15 -4.09
N VAL A 359 2.40 8.02 -2.82
CA VAL A 359 2.34 9.16 -1.88
C VAL A 359 3.71 9.80 -1.67
N PRO A 360 4.78 9.08 -1.27
CA PRO A 360 6.09 9.69 -1.13
C PRO A 360 6.69 10.18 -2.45
N VAL A 361 6.44 9.53 -3.57
CA VAL A 361 6.87 10.02 -4.89
C VAL A 361 6.17 11.34 -5.21
N CYS A 362 4.85 11.41 -5.02
CA CYS A 362 4.09 12.63 -5.21
C CYS A 362 4.57 13.76 -4.27
N SER A 363 4.93 13.43 -3.02
CA SER A 363 5.51 14.38 -2.06
C SER A 363 6.81 15.00 -2.56
N VAL A 364 7.69 14.18 -3.13
CA VAL A 364 8.95 14.68 -3.73
C VAL A 364 8.67 15.60 -4.92
N VAL A 365 7.78 15.17 -5.84
CA VAL A 365 7.40 15.98 -6.99
C VAL A 365 6.77 17.31 -6.55
N TYR A 366 5.88 17.27 -5.58
CA TYR A 366 5.22 18.45 -5.04
C TYR A 366 6.22 19.44 -4.40
N ALA A 367 7.17 18.92 -3.62
CA ALA A 367 8.21 19.74 -3.02
C ALA A 367 9.11 20.40 -4.08
N LEU A 368 9.45 19.67 -5.15
CA LEU A 368 10.23 20.22 -6.27
C LEU A 368 9.49 21.34 -7.01
N VAL A 369 8.19 21.14 -7.25
CA VAL A 369 7.34 22.18 -7.87
C VAL A 369 7.27 23.40 -6.97
N GLN A 370 7.13 23.22 -5.66
CA GLN A 370 7.16 24.34 -4.71
C GLN A 370 8.49 25.08 -4.70
N ASP A 371 9.61 24.38 -4.72
CA ASP A 371 10.94 24.98 -4.77
C ASP A 371 11.15 25.76 -6.08
N PHE A 372 10.68 25.22 -7.20
CA PHE A 372 10.71 25.91 -8.49
C PHE A 372 9.89 27.22 -8.48
N ILE A 373 8.66 27.16 -7.96
CA ILE A 373 7.78 28.35 -7.86
C ILE A 373 8.36 29.41 -6.90
N ARG A 374 9.01 28.98 -5.81
CA ARG A 374 9.62 29.90 -4.85
C ARG A 374 10.88 30.57 -5.38
N SER A 375 11.66 29.84 -6.19
CA SER A 375 12.88 30.40 -6.77
C SER A 375 12.62 31.53 -7.78
N ASP A 376 11.40 31.62 -8.31
CA ASP A 376 10.99 32.64 -9.30
C ASP A 376 10.38 33.90 -8.66
N LYS A 377 10.28 33.98 -7.34
CA LYS A 377 9.83 35.21 -6.68
C LYS A 377 11.03 36.15 -6.48
N PRO A 378 11.05 37.33 -7.13
CA PRO A 378 12.05 38.34 -6.84
C PRO A 378 11.93 38.75 -5.37
N VAL A 379 13.08 38.80 -4.69
CA VAL A 379 13.18 39.34 -3.33
C VAL A 379 12.61 40.76 -3.35
N ARG A 380 11.42 40.97 -2.82
CA ARG A 380 10.91 42.31 -2.55
C ARG A 380 11.81 42.88 -1.46
N THR A 381 12.75 43.75 -1.88
CA THR A 381 13.41 44.65 -0.94
C THR A 381 12.33 45.56 -0.32
N PRO A 382 12.31 45.70 1.02
CA PRO A 382 11.45 46.69 1.65
C PRO A 382 11.79 48.08 1.08
N PRO A 383 10.79 48.96 0.88
CA PRO A 383 11.10 50.33 0.55
C PRO A 383 11.93 50.95 1.69
N GLU A 384 13.07 51.51 1.34
CA GLU A 384 13.85 52.37 2.24
C GLU A 384 12.98 53.57 2.59
N GLU A 385 12.62 53.72 3.87
CA GLU A 385 12.10 54.96 4.46
C GLU A 385 13.26 55.82 4.97
#